data_2e4c887eaf10cae43ab974c1f1d71aa9
#
_entry.id   2e4c887eaf10cae43ab974c1f1d71aa9
#
_cell.length_a   1.000
_cell.length_b   1.000
_cell.length_c   1.000
_cell.angle_alpha   90.00
_cell.angle_beta   90.00
_cell.angle_gamma   90.00
#
_symmetry.space_group_name_H-M   'P 1'
#
loop_
_entity.id
_entity.type
_entity.pdbx_description
1 polymer ?
#
loop_
_entity_poly.entity_id
_entity_poly.type
_entity_poly.pdbx_seq_one_letter_code
_entity_poly.pdbx_strand_id
1 'polypeptide(L)' 'MSFRQFPAVGDDGNSYVIIEFHDERDGEVSLRYELADGQRLVRKDKRFSNADGTLVLTSA' A
#
# COMPACT_ATOMS: atom_id res chain seq x y z
N MET A 1 -9.37 -6.82 13.04
CA MET A 1 -8.56 -6.51 11.85
C MET A 1 -9.46 -6.47 10.63
N SER A 2 -9.31 -5.44 9.82
CA SER A 2 -10.03 -5.32 8.55
C SER A 2 -9.05 -4.89 7.46
N PHE A 3 -9.47 -5.05 6.21
CA PHE A 3 -8.65 -4.64 5.09
C PHE A 3 -9.54 -4.20 3.93
N ARG A 4 -8.98 -3.44 3.01
CA ARG A 4 -9.60 -3.12 1.74
C ARG A 4 -8.55 -3.11 0.65
N GLN A 5 -9.00 -3.27 -0.59
CA GLN A 5 -8.12 -3.27 -1.76
C GLN A 5 -8.50 -2.10 -2.66
N PHE A 6 -7.51 -1.52 -3.32
CA PHE A 6 -7.76 -0.49 -4.31
C PHE A 6 -6.72 -0.54 -5.43
N PRO A 7 -7.10 -0.09 -6.64
CA PRO A 7 -6.17 -0.13 -7.78
C PRO A 7 -5.13 0.98 -7.69
N ALA A 8 -3.96 0.71 -8.24
CA ALA A 8 -2.86 1.67 -8.33
C ALA A 8 -2.10 1.48 -9.62
N VAL A 9 -1.37 2.51 -10.04
CA VAL A 9 -0.52 2.48 -11.22
C VAL A 9 0.91 2.70 -10.80
N GLY A 10 1.81 1.83 -11.25
CA GLY A 10 3.23 1.96 -10.98
C GLY A 10 3.92 2.93 -11.93
N ASP A 11 5.09 3.42 -11.52
CA ASP A 11 5.94 4.26 -12.37
C ASP A 11 6.53 3.48 -13.55
N ASP A 12 6.39 2.15 -13.52
CA ASP A 12 6.74 1.26 -14.63
C ASP A 12 5.61 1.11 -15.67
N GLY A 13 4.47 1.79 -15.45
CA GLY A 13 3.31 1.73 -16.32
C GLY A 13 2.38 0.54 -16.08
N ASN A 14 2.69 -0.33 -15.15
CA ASN A 14 1.87 -1.49 -14.83
C ASN A 14 0.79 -1.16 -13.80
N SER A 15 -0.28 -1.95 -13.82
CA SER A 15 -1.35 -1.84 -12.83
C SER A 15 -1.08 -2.78 -11.66
N TYR A 16 -1.42 -2.32 -10.46
CA TYR A 16 -1.23 -3.07 -9.23
C TYR A 16 -2.46 -2.96 -8.36
N VAL A 17 -2.56 -3.86 -7.40
CA VAL A 17 -3.59 -3.79 -6.36
C VAL A 17 -2.87 -3.58 -5.03
N ILE A 18 -3.24 -2.52 -4.33
CA ILE A 18 -2.71 -2.23 -3.00
C ILE A 18 -3.74 -2.71 -1.97
N ILE A 19 -3.25 -3.40 -0.96
CA ILE A 19 -4.06 -3.86 0.16
C ILE A 19 -3.74 -2.98 1.36
N GLU A 20 -4.77 -2.32 1.89
CA GLU A 20 -4.67 -1.50 3.08
C GLU A 20 -5.20 -2.30 4.27
N PHE A 21 -4.34 -2.56 5.24
CA PHE A 21 -4.71 -3.27 6.46
C PHE A 21 -4.97 -2.27 7.58
N HIS A 22 -6.06 -2.46 8.28
CA HIS A 22 -6.45 -1.67 9.44
C HIS A 22 -6.27 -2.52 10.68
N ASP A 23 -5.31 -2.19 11.50
CA ASP A 23 -5.07 -2.85 12.78
C ASP A 23 -5.48 -1.89 13.91
N GLU A 24 -6.30 -2.40 14.83
CA GLU A 24 -6.67 -1.64 16.02
C GLU A 24 -6.08 -2.34 17.24
N ARG A 25 -5.34 -1.57 18.04
CA ARG A 25 -4.72 -2.07 19.26
C ARG A 25 -4.77 -1.00 20.31
N ASP A 26 -5.35 -1.32 21.47
CA ASP A 26 -5.44 -0.42 22.62
C ASP A 26 -6.08 0.93 22.28
N GLY A 27 -7.11 0.89 21.40
CA GLY A 27 -7.81 2.09 20.98
C GLY A 27 -7.11 2.90 19.89
N GLU A 28 -5.94 2.47 19.45
CA GLU A 28 -5.22 3.11 18.35
C GLU A 28 -5.38 2.31 17.06
N VAL A 29 -5.59 3.04 15.95
CA VAL A 29 -5.69 2.45 14.63
C VAL A 29 -4.38 2.72 13.90
N SER A 30 -3.77 1.65 13.38
CA SER A 30 -2.61 1.76 12.51
C SER A 30 -2.94 1.20 11.13
N LEU A 31 -2.36 1.82 10.11
CA LEU A 31 -2.56 1.42 8.72
C LEU A 31 -1.26 0.83 8.18
N ARG A 32 -1.42 -0.23 7.39
CA ARG A 32 -0.29 -0.89 6.75
C ARG A 32 -0.68 -1.19 5.31
N TYR A 33 0.25 -1.07 4.40
CA TYR A 33 0.00 -1.26 2.97
C TYR A 33 0.92 -2.34 2.42
N GLU A 34 0.36 -3.20 1.57
CA GLU A 34 1.10 -4.27 0.91
C GLU A 34 0.58 -4.45 -0.50
N LEU A 35 1.45 -4.99 -1.36
CA LEU A 35 1.02 -5.49 -2.66
C LEU A 35 0.47 -6.91 -2.53
N ALA A 36 -0.25 -7.36 -3.57
CA ALA A 36 -0.83 -8.71 -3.58
C ALA A 36 0.22 -9.81 -3.48
N ASP A 37 1.47 -9.54 -3.88
CA ASP A 37 2.57 -10.49 -3.79
C ASP A 37 3.27 -10.49 -2.42
N GLY A 38 2.81 -9.67 -1.48
CA GLY A 38 3.34 -9.61 -0.12
C GLY A 38 4.39 -8.55 0.11
N GLN A 39 4.78 -7.77 -0.91
CA GLN A 39 5.74 -6.69 -0.71
C GLN A 39 5.11 -5.59 0.13
N ARG A 40 5.83 -5.14 1.16
CA ARG A 40 5.37 -4.05 2.01
C ARG A 40 5.59 -2.72 1.31
N LEU A 41 4.64 -1.82 1.51
CA LEU A 41 4.68 -0.49 0.94
C LEU A 41 4.72 0.55 2.05
N VAL A 42 5.41 1.66 1.77
CA VAL A 42 5.42 2.84 2.63
C VAL A 42 4.63 3.93 1.92
N ARG A 43 3.62 4.45 2.59
CA ARG A 43 2.84 5.56 2.07
C ARG A 43 3.53 6.88 2.36
N LYS A 44 3.63 7.72 1.33
CA LYS A 44 4.15 9.07 1.47
C LYS A 44 3.26 9.99 0.64
N ASP A 45 2.41 10.75 1.32
CA ASP A 45 1.37 11.58 0.71
C ASP A 45 0.41 10.71 -0.14
N LYS A 46 0.40 10.91 -1.44
CA LYS A 46 -0.46 10.18 -2.37
C LYS A 46 0.27 9.05 -3.09
N ARG A 47 1.50 8.76 -2.67
CA ARG A 47 2.34 7.75 -3.30
C ARG A 47 2.66 6.64 -2.33
N PHE A 48 2.92 5.47 -2.90
CA PHE A 48 3.34 4.31 -2.16
C PHE A 48 4.64 3.81 -2.79
N SER A 49 5.61 3.44 -1.98
CA SER A 49 6.85 2.89 -2.49
C SER A 49 7.19 1.60 -1.76
N ASN A 50 7.91 0.70 -2.45
CA ASN A 50 8.43 -0.50 -1.81
C ASN A 50 9.65 -0.15 -0.94
N ALA A 51 10.16 -1.16 -0.21
CA ALA A 51 11.18 -0.92 0.80
C ALA A 51 12.48 -0.34 0.25
N ASP A 52 12.87 -0.73 -0.96
CA ASP A 52 14.10 -0.24 -1.59
C ASP A 52 13.88 0.95 -2.55
N GLY A 53 12.65 1.41 -2.67
CA GLY A 53 12.34 2.60 -3.47
C GLY A 53 12.38 2.39 -4.97
N THR A 54 12.49 1.15 -5.45
CA THR A 54 12.57 0.87 -6.88
C THR A 54 11.22 0.90 -7.59
N LEU A 55 10.13 0.84 -6.83
CA LEU A 55 8.77 0.88 -7.37
C LEU A 55 7.97 1.93 -6.64
N VAL A 56 7.41 2.88 -7.37
CA VAL A 56 6.54 3.92 -6.83
C VAL A 56 5.17 3.78 -7.48
N LEU A 57 4.13 3.77 -6.65
CA LEU A 57 2.76 3.57 -7.06
C LEU A 57 1.92 4.79 -6.72
N THR A 58 0.94 5.06 -7.57
CA THR A 58 -0.04 6.12 -7.33
C THR A 58 -1.43 5.49 -7.39
N SER A 59 -2.28 5.82 -6.43
CA SER A 59 -3.66 5.33 -6.42
C SER A 59 -4.37 5.78 -7.70
N ALA A 60 -5.03 4.85 -8.33
CA ALA A 60 -5.78 5.13 -9.57
C ALA A 60 -7.10 5.79 -9.26
#